data_e253ea74cb30290cb3914cd62c3ae13d
#
_entry.id   e253ea74cb30290cb3914cd62c3ae13d
#
_cell.length_a   1.000
_cell.length_b   1.000
_cell.length_c   1.000
_cell.angle_alpha   90.00
_cell.angle_beta   90.00
_cell.angle_gamma   90.00
#
_symmetry.space_group_name_H-M   'P 1'
#
loop_
_entity.id
_entity.type
_entity.pdbx_description
1 polymer ?
#
loop_
_entity_poly.entity_id
_entity_poly.type
_entity_poly.pdbx_seq_one_letter_code
_entity_poly.pdbx_strand_id
1 'polypeptide(L)'
;LWVPGNYEEKVPTLSNLNDYRRWFEDFIKSWKEHYNVRFINATEGGAKIEGTEIMTLSEVIATECVREVNISECISQLSPIFDNRQQEKIESYFMNTSKRVHQIVVLAQQGYILYQKLEKLCKSGNMDKTVYVKLLKKIKKNRKEIEKNENFQLLSETMVDAEQIIRSSQYFQYDSIEEEGLELARQGKGYMKLLEEYAKILEKLAEEVFNPA
;
A
#
# COMPACT_ATOMS: atom_id res chain seq x y z
N LEU A 1 0.01 -28.80 -6.24
CA LEU A 1 0.82 -28.96 -7.44
C LEU A 1 2.09 -29.72 -7.11
N TRP A 2 2.65 -30.42 -8.12
CA TRP A 2 3.95 -31.06 -8.04
C TRP A 2 4.89 -30.40 -9.05
N VAL A 3 6.07 -29.99 -8.57
CA VAL A 3 7.09 -29.31 -9.39
C VAL A 3 8.45 -30.01 -9.21
N PRO A 4 9.42 -29.83 -10.12
CA PRO A 4 10.76 -30.36 -9.93
C PRO A 4 11.37 -29.88 -8.61
N GLY A 5 12.06 -30.80 -7.91
CA GLY A 5 12.80 -30.48 -6.68
C GLY A 5 14.27 -30.19 -6.95
N ASN A 6 14.97 -29.64 -5.94
CA ASN A 6 16.43 -29.43 -6.02
C ASN A 6 17.20 -30.75 -6.02
N TYR A 7 16.76 -31.70 -5.19
CA TYR A 7 17.40 -33.01 -5.03
C TYR A 7 16.43 -34.16 -5.30
N GLU A 8 15.14 -33.93 -5.15
CA GLU A 8 14.07 -34.88 -5.41
C GLU A 8 13.55 -34.70 -6.84
N GLU A 9 13.01 -35.75 -7.42
CA GLU A 9 12.40 -35.67 -8.75
C GLU A 9 11.24 -34.66 -8.78
N LYS A 10 10.40 -34.69 -7.74
CA LYS A 10 9.27 -33.77 -7.58
C LYS A 10 9.01 -33.46 -6.11
N VAL A 11 8.61 -32.24 -5.83
CA VAL A 11 8.18 -31.76 -4.52
C VAL A 11 6.78 -31.13 -4.59
N PRO A 12 5.98 -31.23 -3.52
CA PRO A 12 4.68 -30.57 -3.48
C PRO A 12 4.85 -29.06 -3.29
N THR A 13 3.98 -28.28 -3.93
CA THR A 13 3.94 -26.81 -3.75
C THR A 13 2.50 -26.29 -3.84
N LEU A 14 2.26 -25.09 -3.31
CA LEU A 14 1.02 -24.36 -3.45
C LEU A 14 1.03 -23.53 -4.75
N SER A 15 -0.16 -23.19 -5.27
CA SER A 15 -0.27 -22.44 -6.52
C SER A 15 0.46 -21.10 -6.45
N ASN A 16 0.23 -20.34 -5.38
CA ASN A 16 0.88 -19.05 -5.17
C ASN A 16 2.41 -19.15 -5.06
N LEU A 17 2.93 -20.18 -4.39
CA LEU A 17 4.39 -20.40 -4.32
C LEU A 17 4.98 -20.78 -5.68
N ASN A 18 4.23 -21.54 -6.50
CA ASN A 18 4.63 -21.84 -7.85
C ASN A 18 4.63 -20.60 -8.76
N ASP A 19 3.72 -19.64 -8.54
CA ASP A 19 3.71 -18.38 -9.27
C ASP A 19 4.94 -17.53 -8.90
N TYR A 20 5.33 -17.48 -7.62
CA TYR A 20 6.60 -16.85 -7.21
C TYR A 20 7.82 -17.55 -7.84
N ARG A 21 7.86 -18.89 -7.87
CA ARG A 21 8.92 -19.65 -8.50
C ARG A 21 9.09 -19.24 -9.96
N ARG A 22 7.98 -19.20 -10.73
CA ARG A 22 8.00 -18.77 -12.15
C ARG A 22 8.47 -17.33 -12.31
N TRP A 23 8.02 -16.43 -11.43
CA TRP A 23 8.49 -15.05 -11.45
C TRP A 23 10.00 -14.95 -11.24
N PHE A 24 10.57 -15.74 -10.31
CA PHE A 24 12.03 -15.81 -10.14
C PHE A 24 12.73 -16.35 -11.38
N GLU A 25 12.20 -17.36 -12.03
CA GLU A 25 12.78 -17.93 -13.27
C GLU A 25 12.81 -16.90 -14.40
N ASP A 26 11.70 -16.17 -14.62
CA ASP A 26 11.63 -15.10 -15.62
C ASP A 26 12.59 -13.95 -15.28
N PHE A 27 12.67 -13.56 -14.01
CA PHE A 27 13.61 -12.56 -13.52
C PHE A 27 15.05 -12.98 -13.76
N ILE A 28 15.45 -14.18 -13.36
CA ILE A 28 16.80 -14.72 -13.54
C ILE A 28 17.18 -14.75 -15.03
N LYS A 29 16.26 -15.21 -15.88
CA LYS A 29 16.48 -15.26 -17.33
C LYS A 29 16.74 -13.85 -17.87
N SER A 30 15.88 -12.89 -17.55
CA SER A 30 16.04 -11.50 -18.00
C SER A 30 17.35 -10.88 -17.53
N TRP A 31 17.76 -11.14 -16.27
CA TRP A 31 19.01 -10.59 -15.74
C TRP A 31 20.26 -11.19 -16.40
N LYS A 32 20.25 -12.51 -16.67
CA LYS A 32 21.37 -13.18 -17.35
C LYS A 32 21.56 -12.72 -18.79
N GLU A 33 20.52 -12.22 -19.44
CA GLU A 33 20.62 -11.62 -20.79
C GLU A 33 21.40 -10.30 -20.80
N HIS A 34 21.40 -9.56 -19.68
CA HIS A 34 21.97 -8.21 -19.60
C HIS A 34 23.22 -8.13 -18.72
N TYR A 35 23.37 -9.06 -17.77
CA TYR A 35 24.42 -9.03 -16.75
C TYR A 35 25.09 -10.39 -16.59
N ASN A 36 26.40 -10.37 -16.40
CA ASN A 36 27.17 -11.58 -16.06
C ASN A 36 27.03 -11.84 -14.53
N VAL A 37 25.91 -12.41 -14.12
CA VAL A 37 25.60 -12.73 -12.71
C VAL A 37 25.28 -14.21 -12.55
N ARG A 38 25.69 -14.76 -11.41
CA ARG A 38 25.35 -16.11 -10.96
C ARG A 38 24.22 -16.04 -9.94
N PHE A 39 23.26 -16.93 -10.07
CA PHE A 39 22.19 -17.12 -9.10
C PHE A 39 22.37 -18.48 -8.46
N ILE A 40 22.54 -18.51 -7.16
CA ILE A 40 22.78 -19.75 -6.39
C ILE A 40 21.55 -20.01 -5.52
N ASN A 41 21.01 -21.22 -5.61
CA ASN A 41 19.98 -21.71 -4.72
C ASN A 41 20.63 -22.58 -3.64
N ALA A 42 20.74 -22.02 -2.45
CA ALA A 42 21.33 -22.69 -1.28
C ALA A 42 20.26 -23.18 -0.28
N THR A 43 19.02 -23.30 -0.71
CA THR A 43 17.96 -23.94 0.09
C THR A 43 18.12 -25.45 -0.01
N GLU A 44 18.61 -26.11 1.00
CA GLU A 44 18.96 -27.53 1.02
C GLU A 44 17.75 -28.48 0.83
N GLY A 45 16.90 -28.20 -0.15
CA GLY A 45 15.68 -28.90 -0.52
C GLY A 45 14.68 -27.98 -1.21
N GLY A 46 13.45 -28.45 -1.38
CA GLY A 46 12.34 -27.68 -1.96
C GLY A 46 12.34 -27.61 -3.49
N ALA A 47 11.51 -26.73 -4.02
CA ALA A 47 11.30 -26.61 -5.45
C ALA A 47 12.52 -26.05 -6.18
N LYS A 48 12.89 -26.68 -7.29
CA LYS A 48 13.92 -26.18 -8.19
C LYS A 48 13.48 -24.88 -8.86
N ILE A 49 14.38 -23.89 -8.85
CA ILE A 49 14.22 -22.63 -9.58
C ILE A 49 15.15 -22.71 -10.79
N GLU A 50 14.60 -22.71 -11.99
CA GLU A 50 15.38 -22.83 -13.22
C GLU A 50 16.30 -21.62 -13.38
N GLY A 51 17.52 -21.87 -13.87
CA GLY A 51 18.53 -20.82 -14.00
C GLY A 51 19.38 -20.58 -12.76
N THR A 52 19.12 -21.27 -11.64
CA THR A 52 19.99 -21.25 -10.45
C THR A 52 20.98 -22.43 -10.47
N GLU A 53 22.12 -22.23 -9.85
CA GLU A 53 23.06 -23.28 -9.46
C GLU A 53 22.65 -23.82 -8.07
N ILE A 54 22.58 -25.13 -7.90
CA ILE A 54 22.23 -25.74 -6.63
C ILE A 54 23.52 -26.01 -5.86
N MET A 55 23.64 -25.40 -4.68
CA MET A 55 24.76 -25.60 -3.76
C MET A 55 24.22 -25.71 -2.34
N THR A 56 24.96 -26.37 -1.46
CA THR A 56 24.64 -26.31 -0.01
C THR A 56 25.05 -24.93 0.54
N LEU A 57 24.42 -24.51 1.63
CA LEU A 57 24.80 -23.26 2.29
C LEU A 57 26.27 -23.28 2.76
N SER A 58 26.74 -24.44 3.20
CA SER A 58 28.12 -24.63 3.61
C SER A 58 29.12 -24.41 2.44
N GLU A 59 28.79 -24.93 1.26
CA GLU A 59 29.62 -24.72 0.06
C GLU A 59 29.64 -23.24 -0.35
N VAL A 60 28.48 -22.57 -0.33
CA VAL A 60 28.38 -21.14 -0.65
C VAL A 60 29.23 -20.32 0.31
N ILE A 61 29.14 -20.59 1.61
CA ILE A 61 29.96 -19.88 2.61
C ILE A 61 31.46 -20.10 2.34
N ALA A 62 31.84 -21.35 2.07
CA ALA A 62 33.25 -21.69 1.85
C ALA A 62 33.85 -21.13 0.55
N THR A 63 33.02 -20.98 -0.50
CA THR A 63 33.54 -20.60 -1.83
C THR A 63 33.25 -19.16 -2.22
N GLU A 64 32.13 -18.62 -1.80
CA GLU A 64 31.65 -17.28 -2.21
C GLU A 64 31.81 -16.23 -1.11
N CYS A 65 31.77 -16.62 0.16
CA CYS A 65 31.89 -15.71 1.31
C CYS A 65 33.31 -15.62 1.86
N VAL A 66 34.32 -15.72 0.99
CA VAL A 66 35.72 -15.78 1.38
C VAL A 66 36.37 -14.42 1.69
N ARG A 67 35.67 -13.30 1.43
CA ARG A 67 36.14 -11.95 1.76
C ARG A 67 35.65 -11.51 3.13
N GLU A 68 36.54 -11.22 4.02
CA GLU A 68 36.20 -10.43 5.20
C GLU A 68 35.92 -8.98 4.79
N VAL A 69 34.72 -8.50 5.12
CA VAL A 69 34.32 -7.12 4.89
C VAL A 69 34.08 -6.48 6.25
N ASN A 70 34.86 -5.46 6.57
CA ASN A 70 34.58 -4.62 7.76
C ASN A 70 33.40 -3.68 7.46
N ILE A 71 32.19 -4.16 7.73
CA ILE A 71 30.95 -3.43 7.45
C ILE A 71 30.93 -2.08 8.17
N SER A 72 31.42 -2.03 9.43
CA SER A 72 31.49 -0.79 10.21
C SER A 72 32.40 0.24 9.55
N GLU A 73 33.52 -0.18 9.01
CA GLU A 73 34.44 0.69 8.27
C GLU A 73 33.83 1.17 6.96
N CYS A 74 33.21 0.27 6.20
CA CYS A 74 32.49 0.65 4.97
C CYS A 74 31.41 1.68 5.25
N ILE A 75 30.62 1.49 6.31
CA ILE A 75 29.58 2.47 6.70
C ILE A 75 30.19 3.80 7.13
N SER A 76 31.28 3.78 7.91
CA SER A 76 31.93 5.00 8.36
C SER A 76 32.56 5.84 7.23
N GLN A 77 32.92 5.19 6.11
CA GLN A 77 33.45 5.84 4.91
C GLN A 77 32.35 6.40 3.98
N LEU A 78 31.08 6.04 4.23
CA LEU A 78 29.98 6.63 3.46
C LEU A 78 29.83 8.10 3.83
N SER A 79 29.99 8.97 2.85
CA SER A 79 29.60 10.37 3.02
C SER A 79 28.09 10.46 3.20
N PRO A 80 27.58 11.42 3.98
CA PRO A 80 26.15 11.66 4.05
C PRO A 80 25.58 11.82 2.63
N ILE A 81 24.59 10.99 2.28
CA ILE A 81 23.94 11.04 0.95
C ILE A 81 23.19 12.37 0.78
N PHE A 82 22.83 13.01 1.90
CA PHE A 82 22.09 14.26 1.93
C PHE A 82 23.01 15.44 2.24
N ASP A 83 23.09 16.36 1.28
CA ASP A 83 23.66 17.69 1.53
C ASP A 83 22.68 18.56 2.34
N ASN A 84 23.14 19.69 2.86
CA ASN A 84 22.31 20.60 3.67
C ASN A 84 21.06 21.05 2.92
N ARG A 85 21.14 21.22 1.61
CA ARG A 85 20.00 21.62 0.76
C ARG A 85 18.95 20.53 0.63
N GLN A 86 19.37 19.28 0.58
CA GLN A 86 18.47 18.12 0.56
C GLN A 86 17.81 17.93 1.93
N GLN A 87 18.57 18.13 3.03
CA GLN A 87 18.04 18.12 4.37
C GLN A 87 16.99 19.21 4.58
N GLU A 88 17.26 20.45 4.18
CA GLU A 88 16.30 21.56 4.25
C GLU A 88 15.00 21.25 3.46
N LYS A 89 15.12 20.61 2.29
CA LYS A 89 13.93 20.19 1.52
C LYS A 89 13.11 19.14 2.25
N ILE A 90 13.77 18.17 2.87
CA ILE A 90 13.11 17.11 3.66
C ILE A 90 12.41 17.74 4.85
N GLU A 91 13.10 18.57 5.61
CA GLU A 91 12.54 19.30 6.75
C GLU A 91 11.33 20.15 6.35
N SER A 92 11.47 20.93 5.26
CA SER A 92 10.37 21.74 4.71
C SER A 92 9.18 20.88 4.27
N TYR A 93 9.43 19.71 3.66
CA TYR A 93 8.37 18.78 3.29
C TYR A 93 7.60 18.32 4.52
N PHE A 94 8.29 17.90 5.55
CA PHE A 94 7.66 17.42 6.79
C PHE A 94 6.96 18.55 7.57
N MET A 95 7.57 19.73 7.68
CA MET A 95 6.91 20.89 8.33
C MET A 95 5.59 21.26 7.66
N ASN A 96 5.44 21.05 6.36
CA ASN A 96 4.20 21.29 5.65
C ASN A 96 3.22 20.10 5.69
N THR A 97 3.65 18.93 6.18
CA THR A 97 2.82 17.74 6.23
C THR A 97 1.60 17.94 7.13
N SER A 98 1.74 18.52 8.32
CA SER A 98 0.62 18.83 9.23
C SER A 98 -0.47 19.64 8.52
N LYS A 99 -0.10 20.73 7.83
CA LYS A 99 -1.07 21.56 7.08
C LYS A 99 -1.77 20.82 5.94
N ARG A 100 -1.04 19.97 5.21
CA ARG A 100 -1.59 19.19 4.10
C ARG A 100 -2.53 18.10 4.62
N VAL A 101 -2.16 17.45 5.70
CA VAL A 101 -3.00 16.44 6.35
C VAL A 101 -4.25 17.06 6.95
N HIS A 102 -4.15 18.26 7.55
CA HIS A 102 -5.31 19.02 8.02
C HIS A 102 -6.35 19.27 6.91
N GLN A 103 -5.91 19.53 5.69
CA GLN A 103 -6.82 19.65 4.54
C GLN A 103 -7.63 18.36 4.30
N ILE A 104 -7.00 17.18 4.50
CA ILE A 104 -7.71 15.89 4.41
C ILE A 104 -8.76 15.78 5.51
N VAL A 105 -8.45 16.18 6.75
CA VAL A 105 -9.42 16.21 7.86
C VAL A 105 -10.66 17.04 7.48
N VAL A 106 -10.45 18.26 6.98
CA VAL A 106 -11.55 19.15 6.57
C VAL A 106 -12.36 18.54 5.42
N LEU A 107 -11.71 17.98 4.42
CA LEU A 107 -12.39 17.34 3.29
C LEU A 107 -13.16 16.08 3.71
N ALA A 108 -12.62 15.29 4.64
CA ALA A 108 -13.30 14.12 5.20
C ALA A 108 -14.58 14.51 5.96
N GLN A 109 -14.51 15.55 6.77
CA GLN A 109 -15.70 16.10 7.47
C GLN A 109 -16.76 16.60 6.47
N GLN A 110 -16.34 17.31 5.43
CA GLN A 110 -17.25 17.75 4.35
C GLN A 110 -17.89 16.56 3.63
N GLY A 111 -17.07 15.53 3.32
CA GLY A 111 -17.53 14.29 2.72
C GLY A 111 -18.55 13.56 3.59
N TYR A 112 -18.30 13.46 4.89
CA TYR A 112 -19.23 12.87 5.84
C TYR A 112 -20.61 13.57 5.81
N ILE A 113 -20.63 14.91 5.81
CA ILE A 113 -21.87 15.70 5.72
C ILE A 113 -22.60 15.44 4.38
N LEU A 114 -21.87 15.27 3.27
CA LEU A 114 -22.49 14.95 1.99
C LEU A 114 -23.16 13.57 2.01
N TYR A 115 -22.54 12.58 2.61
CA TYR A 115 -23.13 11.25 2.78
C TYR A 115 -24.31 11.23 3.76
N GLN A 116 -24.30 12.07 4.81
CA GLN A 116 -25.47 12.27 5.66
C GLN A 116 -26.66 12.87 4.89
N LYS A 117 -26.39 13.82 3.97
CA LYS A 117 -27.45 14.37 3.10
C LYS A 117 -27.99 13.33 2.14
N LEU A 118 -27.14 12.45 1.60
CA LEU A 118 -27.54 11.34 0.75
C LEU A 118 -28.46 10.38 1.52
N GLU A 119 -28.06 9.99 2.72
CA GLU A 119 -28.88 9.12 3.58
C GLU A 119 -30.26 9.70 3.86
N LYS A 120 -30.32 10.98 4.23
CA LYS A 120 -31.59 11.67 4.48
C LYS A 120 -32.49 11.71 3.23
N LEU A 121 -31.89 11.97 2.06
CA LEU A 121 -32.62 11.98 0.79
C LEU A 121 -33.19 10.60 0.47
N CYS A 122 -32.43 9.53 0.62
CA CYS A 122 -32.90 8.17 0.34
C CYS A 122 -33.97 7.70 1.36
N LYS A 123 -33.92 8.19 2.61
CA LYS A 123 -34.93 7.88 3.64
C LYS A 123 -36.24 8.67 3.50
N SER A 124 -36.29 9.67 2.64
CA SER A 124 -37.46 10.60 2.59
C SER A 124 -38.74 10.00 2.01
N GLY A 125 -38.66 8.80 1.40
CA GLY A 125 -39.80 8.13 0.75
C GLY A 125 -40.25 8.75 -0.58
N ASN A 126 -39.69 9.91 -0.96
CA ASN A 126 -39.93 10.58 -2.24
C ASN A 126 -38.63 11.23 -2.73
N MET A 127 -37.73 10.37 -3.24
CA MET A 127 -36.40 10.81 -3.64
C MET A 127 -36.43 11.59 -4.96
N ASP A 128 -36.05 12.88 -4.93
CA ASP A 128 -35.81 13.67 -6.13
C ASP A 128 -34.52 13.20 -6.82
N LYS A 129 -34.68 12.55 -7.98
CA LYS A 129 -33.57 12.03 -8.79
C LYS A 129 -32.58 13.12 -9.21
N THR A 130 -33.04 14.35 -9.45
CA THR A 130 -32.17 15.47 -9.82
C THR A 130 -31.28 15.88 -8.65
N VAL A 131 -31.83 15.94 -7.46
CA VAL A 131 -31.07 16.23 -6.22
C VAL A 131 -30.09 15.10 -5.93
N TYR A 132 -30.51 13.84 -6.09
CA TYR A 132 -29.65 12.66 -5.93
C TYR A 132 -28.42 12.74 -6.82
N VAL A 133 -28.60 12.93 -8.14
CA VAL A 133 -27.49 13.03 -9.11
C VAL A 133 -26.56 14.22 -8.78
N LYS A 134 -27.11 15.37 -8.41
CA LYS A 134 -26.31 16.55 -7.99
C LYS A 134 -25.47 16.24 -6.75
N LEU A 135 -26.02 15.48 -5.81
CA LEU A 135 -25.32 15.11 -4.57
C LEU A 135 -24.19 14.11 -4.85
N LEU A 136 -24.43 13.10 -5.70
CA LEU A 136 -23.37 12.18 -6.15
C LEU A 136 -22.20 12.91 -6.84
N LYS A 137 -22.50 13.89 -7.68
CA LYS A 137 -21.47 14.74 -8.30
C LYS A 137 -20.62 15.49 -7.26
N LYS A 138 -21.26 16.03 -6.20
CA LYS A 138 -20.54 16.69 -5.10
C LYS A 138 -19.66 15.72 -4.32
N ILE A 139 -20.17 14.54 -4.01
CA ILE A 139 -19.42 13.45 -3.35
C ILE A 139 -18.21 13.06 -4.19
N LYS A 140 -18.40 12.81 -5.49
CA LYS A 140 -17.30 12.48 -6.41
C LYS A 140 -16.24 13.58 -6.47
N LYS A 141 -16.66 14.85 -6.48
CA LYS A 141 -15.74 15.99 -6.46
C LYS A 141 -14.94 16.03 -5.16
N ASN A 142 -15.59 15.89 -4.00
CA ASN A 142 -14.94 15.88 -2.70
C ASN A 142 -13.89 14.74 -2.61
N ARG A 143 -14.22 13.52 -3.05
CA ARG A 143 -13.26 12.40 -3.08
C ARG A 143 -12.05 12.69 -3.96
N LYS A 144 -12.25 13.25 -5.15
CA LYS A 144 -11.16 13.64 -6.04
C LYS A 144 -10.23 14.70 -5.41
N GLU A 145 -10.75 15.63 -4.63
CA GLU A 145 -9.91 16.62 -3.93
C GLU A 145 -9.09 15.95 -2.81
N ILE A 146 -9.64 14.96 -2.11
CA ILE A 146 -8.88 14.15 -1.14
C ILE A 146 -7.76 13.37 -1.85
N GLU A 147 -8.07 12.69 -2.94
CA GLU A 147 -7.12 11.85 -3.71
C GLU A 147 -5.96 12.66 -4.33
N LYS A 148 -6.15 13.96 -4.55
CA LYS A 148 -5.08 14.86 -5.03
C LYS A 148 -4.08 15.26 -3.97
N ASN A 149 -4.39 15.08 -2.70
CA ASN A 149 -3.49 15.44 -1.63
C ASN A 149 -2.30 14.47 -1.58
N GLU A 150 -1.09 15.00 -1.57
CA GLU A 150 0.15 14.22 -1.63
C GLU A 150 0.28 13.20 -0.47
N ASN A 151 -0.34 13.47 0.69
CA ASN A 151 -0.31 12.56 1.84
C ASN A 151 -1.45 11.53 1.83
N PHE A 152 -2.36 11.60 0.83
CA PHE A 152 -3.50 10.67 0.77
C PHE A 152 -3.04 9.24 0.51
N GLN A 153 -2.01 9.03 -0.31
CA GLN A 153 -1.49 7.69 -0.58
C GLN A 153 -1.03 7.00 0.70
N LEU A 154 -0.26 7.68 1.53
CA LEU A 154 0.20 7.13 2.82
C LEU A 154 -0.99 6.74 3.72
N LEU A 155 -2.02 7.60 3.80
CA LEU A 155 -3.22 7.31 4.58
C LEU A 155 -4.00 6.12 4.01
N SER A 156 -4.16 6.04 2.69
CA SER A 156 -4.89 4.95 2.05
C SER A 156 -4.21 3.60 2.25
N GLU A 157 -2.88 3.55 2.21
CA GLU A 157 -2.11 2.33 2.46
C GLU A 157 -2.25 1.84 3.92
N THR A 158 -2.33 2.77 4.89
CA THR A 158 -2.54 2.42 6.31
C THR A 158 -3.98 2.02 6.63
N MET A 159 -4.93 2.34 5.76
CA MET A 159 -6.36 2.09 5.95
C MET A 159 -6.89 0.84 5.23
N VAL A 160 -6.08 0.08 4.51
CA VAL A 160 -6.50 -1.01 3.61
C VAL A 160 -7.42 -2.02 4.31
N ASP A 161 -7.04 -2.53 5.49
CA ASP A 161 -7.83 -3.52 6.21
C ASP A 161 -9.18 -2.96 6.67
N ALA A 162 -9.18 -1.72 7.15
CA ALA A 162 -10.39 -1.05 7.60
C ALA A 162 -11.32 -0.70 6.42
N GLU A 163 -10.78 -0.34 5.26
CA GLU A 163 -11.57 -0.19 4.03
C GLU A 163 -12.24 -1.48 3.60
N GLN A 164 -11.56 -2.62 3.69
CA GLN A 164 -12.14 -3.92 3.33
C GLN A 164 -13.37 -4.23 4.19
N ILE A 165 -13.30 -3.96 5.49
CA ILE A 165 -14.44 -4.14 6.40
C ILE A 165 -15.63 -3.26 5.98
N ILE A 166 -15.39 -2.01 5.61
CA ILE A 166 -16.43 -1.06 5.20
C ILE A 166 -17.05 -1.50 3.86
N ARG A 167 -16.24 -2.04 2.94
CA ARG A 167 -16.65 -2.48 1.60
C ARG A 167 -17.17 -3.90 1.52
N SER A 168 -17.18 -4.66 2.61
CA SER A 168 -17.54 -6.09 2.62
C SER A 168 -18.97 -6.38 2.11
N SER A 169 -19.82 -5.36 1.98
CA SER A 169 -21.19 -5.44 1.45
C SER A 169 -21.33 -5.09 -0.05
N GLN A 170 -20.25 -4.92 -0.79
CA GLN A 170 -20.29 -4.51 -2.22
C GLN A 170 -20.93 -5.53 -3.19
N TYR A 171 -21.21 -6.75 -2.75
CA TYR A 171 -21.72 -7.83 -3.61
C TYR A 171 -23.22 -8.03 -3.50
N PHE A 172 -23.98 -7.12 -2.85
CA PHE A 172 -25.42 -7.20 -2.78
C PHE A 172 -26.07 -6.60 -4.02
N GLN A 173 -27.06 -7.30 -4.60
CA GLN A 173 -28.01 -6.70 -5.53
C GLN A 173 -29.02 -5.91 -4.70
N TYR A 174 -29.23 -4.65 -5.06
CA TYR A 174 -30.21 -3.78 -4.42
C TYR A 174 -31.50 -3.78 -5.25
N ASP A 175 -32.64 -3.84 -4.57
CA ASP A 175 -33.95 -3.86 -5.22
C ASP A 175 -34.40 -2.44 -5.67
N SER A 176 -33.73 -1.42 -5.16
CA SER A 176 -34.06 -0.02 -5.49
C SER A 176 -32.84 0.91 -5.45
N ILE A 177 -32.93 2.05 -6.15
CA ILE A 177 -31.92 3.12 -6.11
C ILE A 177 -31.80 3.71 -4.70
N GLU A 178 -32.88 3.72 -3.95
CA GLU A 178 -32.95 4.19 -2.56
C GLU A 178 -32.09 3.29 -1.66
N GLU A 179 -32.21 1.98 -1.79
CA GLU A 179 -31.39 1.01 -1.03
C GLU A 179 -29.92 1.09 -1.39
N GLU A 180 -29.60 1.14 -2.68
CA GLU A 180 -28.23 1.39 -3.14
C GLU A 180 -27.67 2.68 -2.57
N GLY A 181 -28.44 3.76 -2.59
CA GLY A 181 -28.09 5.05 -2.05
C GLY A 181 -27.88 5.04 -0.53
N LEU A 182 -28.68 4.29 0.21
CA LEU A 182 -28.53 4.12 1.66
C LEU A 182 -27.23 3.38 2.01
N GLU A 183 -26.94 2.29 1.28
CA GLU A 183 -25.71 1.53 1.52
C GLU A 183 -24.46 2.35 1.13
N LEU A 184 -24.50 3.05 0.01
CA LEU A 184 -23.46 3.99 -0.40
C LEU A 184 -23.21 5.06 0.68
N ALA A 185 -24.30 5.59 1.26
CA ALA A 185 -24.19 6.57 2.34
C ALA A 185 -23.60 5.97 3.62
N ARG A 186 -23.98 4.74 3.98
CA ARG A 186 -23.44 4.01 5.13
C ARG A 186 -21.93 3.81 4.99
N GLN A 187 -21.51 3.22 3.87
CA GLN A 187 -20.09 2.97 3.57
C GLN A 187 -19.31 4.27 3.51
N GLY A 188 -19.83 5.27 2.81
CA GLY A 188 -19.18 6.55 2.64
C GLY A 188 -18.99 7.31 3.96
N LYS A 189 -19.98 7.29 4.86
CA LYS A 189 -19.84 7.86 6.20
C LYS A 189 -18.77 7.15 7.02
N GLY A 190 -18.77 5.81 6.99
CA GLY A 190 -17.76 5.00 7.67
C GLY A 190 -16.35 5.33 7.17
N TYR A 191 -16.16 5.36 5.85
CA TYR A 191 -14.90 5.69 5.23
C TYR A 191 -14.42 7.11 5.60
N MET A 192 -15.28 8.13 5.49
CA MET A 192 -14.91 9.50 5.81
C MET A 192 -14.55 9.71 7.28
N LYS A 193 -15.25 9.00 8.18
CA LYS A 193 -14.93 9.03 9.61
C LYS A 193 -13.57 8.40 9.90
N LEU A 194 -13.29 7.24 9.30
CA LEU A 194 -12.02 6.56 9.42
C LEU A 194 -10.87 7.42 8.87
N LEU A 195 -11.05 8.00 7.70
CA LEU A 195 -10.06 8.90 7.07
C LEU A 195 -9.77 10.12 7.95
N GLU A 196 -10.80 10.71 8.56
CA GLU A 196 -10.64 11.82 9.51
C GLU A 196 -9.82 11.41 10.73
N GLU A 197 -10.10 10.24 11.31
CA GLU A 197 -9.38 9.72 12.49
C GLU A 197 -7.90 9.45 12.17
N TYR A 198 -7.61 8.76 11.08
CA TYR A 198 -6.22 8.48 10.66
C TYR A 198 -5.47 9.76 10.27
N ALA A 199 -6.13 10.69 9.61
CA ALA A 199 -5.52 11.97 9.26
C ALA A 199 -5.16 12.77 10.53
N LYS A 200 -6.01 12.80 11.54
CA LYS A 200 -5.71 13.46 12.83
C LYS A 200 -4.53 12.81 13.57
N ILE A 201 -4.42 11.48 13.51
CA ILE A 201 -3.27 10.77 14.09
C ILE A 201 -1.98 11.19 13.36
N LEU A 202 -1.99 11.20 12.03
CA LEU A 202 -0.84 11.60 11.23
C LEU A 202 -0.48 13.08 11.44
N GLU A 203 -1.47 13.97 11.53
CA GLU A 203 -1.30 15.39 11.85
C GLU A 203 -0.56 15.58 13.19
N LYS A 204 -1.03 14.89 14.23
CA LYS A 204 -0.43 14.92 15.56
C LYS A 204 1.00 14.38 15.56
N LEU A 205 1.24 13.24 14.91
CA LEU A 205 2.59 12.68 14.79
C LEU A 205 3.55 13.63 14.06
N ALA A 206 3.09 14.30 13.00
CA ALA A 206 3.89 15.28 12.28
C ALA A 206 4.24 16.48 13.17
N GLU A 207 3.33 16.93 14.03
CA GLU A 207 3.59 18.01 14.99
C GLU A 207 4.59 17.59 16.07
N GLU A 208 4.45 16.40 16.65
CA GLU A 208 5.32 15.90 17.71
C GLU A 208 6.77 15.68 17.23
N VAL A 209 6.95 15.20 15.99
CA VAL A 209 8.28 14.91 15.43
C VAL A 209 9.03 16.19 15.05
N PHE A 210 8.33 17.23 14.59
CA PHE A 210 8.97 18.42 14.01
C PHE A 210 8.84 19.68 14.89
N ASN A 211 8.05 19.65 15.96
CA ASN A 211 8.04 20.65 17.02
C ASN A 211 8.20 19.93 18.39
N PRO A 212 9.37 19.34 18.66
CA PRO A 212 9.60 18.83 20.01
C PRO A 212 9.59 20.01 20.98
N ALA A 213 8.75 19.91 22.02
CA ALA A 213 8.63 20.90 23.10
C ALA A 213 9.95 21.14 23.82
#